data_35c71da5a9c5251cfa2ee9f9a611126a
#
_entry.id   35c71da5a9c5251cfa2ee9f9a611126a
#
_cell.length_a   1.000
_cell.length_b   1.000
_cell.length_c   1.000
_cell.angle_alpha   90.00
_cell.angle_beta   90.00
_cell.angle_gamma   90.00
#
_symmetry.space_group_name_H-M   'P 1'
#
loop_
_entity.id
_entity.type
_entity.pdbx_description
1 polymer ?
#
loop_
_entity_poly.entity_id
_entity_poly.type
_entity_poly.pdbx_seq_one_letter_code
_entity_poly.pdbx_strand_id
1 'polypeptide(L)'
;FNVDINEWGGRKSVQLILRDIKQSALQKQELQSEKERFEEIKSGAIIGKDEDVVPNRDDFAAVYKFLLANFRSGVNKLTHRDIIAKLFHNHTQKKVGYIKLKFIIMVTKELNLVSLEEPEDEVYTFSIHYSSTKTDLDKSNILRKLRSQVEKI
;
A
#
# COMPACT_ATOMS: atom_id res chain seq x y z
N PHE A 1 -8.53 21.36 -1.58
CA PHE A 1 -9.11 21.98 -0.40
C PHE A 1 -9.88 23.23 -0.82
N ASN A 2 -11.13 23.05 -1.10
CA ASN A 2 -11.96 24.15 -1.50
C ASN A 2 -12.54 24.81 -0.26
N VAL A 3 -11.99 25.94 0.11
CA VAL A 3 -12.49 26.80 1.18
C VAL A 3 -13.48 27.81 0.61
N ASP A 4 -14.28 27.42 -0.33
CA ASP A 4 -15.47 28.17 -0.70
C ASP A 4 -16.56 28.03 0.36
N ILE A 5 -16.12 28.12 1.56
CA ILE A 5 -17.03 28.22 2.65
C ILE A 5 -17.17 29.69 2.96
N ASN A 6 -17.89 30.27 2.07
CA ASN A 6 -18.86 31.21 2.43
C ASN A 6 -18.73 31.98 3.70
N GLU A 7 -18.73 33.11 3.45
CA GLU A 7 -19.08 34.31 4.17
C GLU A 7 -20.05 34.20 5.36
N TRP A 8 -20.72 33.08 5.52
CA TRP A 8 -21.71 32.86 6.59
C TRP A 8 -21.17 32.05 7.78
N GLY A 9 -19.94 31.66 7.76
CA GLY A 9 -19.53 30.70 8.76
C GLY A 9 -18.10 30.77 9.25
N GLY A 10 -17.54 31.90 9.57
CA GLY A 10 -16.21 31.97 10.17
C GLY A 10 -15.99 30.97 11.30
N ARG A 11 -17.02 30.62 12.06
CA ARG A 11 -16.97 29.57 13.07
C ARG A 11 -16.95 28.16 12.49
N LYS A 12 -17.64 27.89 11.39
CA LYS A 12 -17.63 26.59 10.70
C LYS A 12 -16.31 26.34 10.00
N SER A 13 -15.70 27.36 9.39
CA SER A 13 -14.39 27.26 8.75
C SER A 13 -13.31 26.91 9.76
N VAL A 14 -13.31 27.52 10.92
CA VAL A 14 -12.35 27.25 12.00
C VAL A 14 -12.53 25.83 12.56
N GLN A 15 -13.75 25.35 12.70
CA GLN A 15 -14.02 23.97 13.15
C GLN A 15 -13.57 22.92 12.13
N LEU A 16 -13.73 23.17 10.84
CA LEU A 16 -13.29 22.29 9.77
C LEU A 16 -11.76 22.22 9.71
N ILE A 17 -11.07 23.34 9.84
CA ILE A 17 -9.62 23.41 9.88
C ILE A 17 -9.09 22.64 11.11
N LEU A 18 -9.69 22.77 12.27
CA LEU A 18 -9.32 22.05 13.49
C LEU A 18 -9.54 20.53 13.36
N ARG A 19 -10.61 20.09 12.70
CA ARG A 19 -10.84 18.67 12.39
C ARG A 19 -9.80 18.12 11.45
N ASP A 20 -9.47 18.83 10.39
CA ASP A 20 -8.43 18.43 9.44
C ASP A 20 -7.06 18.33 10.10
N ILE A 21 -6.70 19.25 10.97
CA ILE A 21 -5.45 19.21 11.73
C ILE A 21 -5.42 18.00 12.66
N LYS A 22 -6.50 17.69 13.38
CA LYS A 22 -6.57 16.52 14.26
C LYS A 22 -6.51 15.22 13.49
N GLN A 23 -7.25 15.08 12.41
CA GLN A 23 -7.22 13.90 11.55
C GLN A 23 -5.84 13.72 10.92
N SER A 24 -5.22 14.78 10.46
CA SER A 24 -3.87 14.74 9.90
C SER A 24 -2.83 14.31 10.93
N ALA A 25 -2.93 14.75 12.18
CA ALA A 25 -2.03 14.34 13.26
C ALA A 25 -2.18 12.85 13.60
N LEU A 26 -3.41 12.36 13.74
CA LEU A 26 -3.70 10.94 14.00
C LEU A 26 -3.23 10.06 12.83
N GLN A 27 -3.53 10.45 11.60
CA GLN A 27 -3.08 9.73 10.41
C GLN A 27 -1.56 9.66 10.30
N LYS A 28 -0.86 10.73 10.68
CA LYS A 28 0.61 10.75 10.71
C LYS A 28 1.17 9.80 11.76
N GLN A 29 0.55 9.71 12.93
CA GLN A 29 0.96 8.79 13.98
C GLN A 29 0.71 7.34 13.58
N GLU A 30 -0.43 7.03 13.00
CA GLU A 30 -0.75 5.69 12.48
C GLU A 30 0.23 5.29 11.38
N LEU A 31 0.50 6.18 10.44
CA LEU A 31 1.45 5.93 9.37
C LEU A 31 2.87 5.71 9.90
N GLN A 32 3.31 6.50 10.88
CA GLN A 32 4.62 6.34 11.49
C GLN A 32 4.74 4.98 12.21
N SER A 33 3.71 4.58 12.93
CA SER A 33 3.63 3.27 13.58
C SER A 33 3.69 2.11 12.56
N GLU A 34 3.00 2.22 11.45
CA GLU A 34 3.05 1.22 10.37
C GLU A 34 4.41 1.16 9.70
N LYS A 35 5.06 2.29 9.49
CA LYS A 35 6.44 2.35 8.96
C LYS A 35 7.43 1.66 9.88
N GLU A 36 7.37 1.93 11.18
CA GLU A 36 8.21 1.31 12.19
C GLU A 36 7.98 -0.21 12.22
N ARG A 37 6.73 -0.63 12.24
CA ARG A 37 6.37 -2.05 12.21
C ARG A 37 6.84 -2.75 10.94
N PHE A 38 6.73 -2.10 9.79
CA PHE A 38 7.27 -2.62 8.53
C PHE A 38 8.77 -2.86 8.60
N GLU A 39 9.55 -1.91 9.12
CA GLU A 39 11.00 -2.06 9.25
C GLU A 39 11.38 -3.16 10.25
N GLU A 40 10.65 -3.33 11.34
CA GLU A 40 10.83 -4.43 12.29
C GLU A 40 10.63 -5.78 11.60
N ILE A 41 9.54 -5.96 10.88
CA ILE A 41 9.24 -7.22 10.17
C ILE A 41 10.29 -7.47 9.07
N LYS A 42 10.66 -6.46 8.32
CA LYS A 42 11.70 -6.54 7.29
C LYS A 42 13.05 -6.98 7.89
N SER A 43 13.35 -6.55 9.11
CA SER A 43 14.55 -6.94 9.86
C SER A 43 14.48 -8.33 10.48
N GLY A 44 13.31 -8.97 10.51
CA GLY A 44 13.14 -10.34 10.96
C GLY A 44 12.28 -10.51 12.21
N ALA A 45 11.53 -9.48 12.62
CA ALA A 45 10.61 -9.59 13.75
C ALA A 45 9.52 -10.65 13.50
N ILE A 46 9.04 -11.27 14.57
CA ILE A 46 7.95 -12.24 14.52
C ILE A 46 6.65 -11.52 14.15
N ILE A 47 5.89 -12.13 13.28
CA ILE A 47 4.56 -11.67 12.85
C ILE A 47 3.51 -12.40 13.69
N GLY A 48 2.69 -11.64 14.41
CA GLY A 48 1.59 -12.22 15.18
C GLY A 48 0.52 -12.84 14.28
N LYS A 49 -0.21 -13.81 14.79
CA LYS A 49 -1.26 -14.54 14.04
C LYS A 49 -2.38 -13.63 13.53
N ASP A 50 -2.69 -12.59 14.29
CA ASP A 50 -3.75 -11.64 13.98
C ASP A 50 -3.27 -10.49 13.09
N GLU A 51 -1.97 -10.44 12.78
CA GLU A 51 -1.41 -9.44 11.90
C GLU A 51 -1.59 -9.83 10.42
N ASP A 52 -2.47 -9.13 9.72
CA ASP A 52 -2.72 -9.34 8.30
C ASP A 52 -1.67 -8.63 7.42
N VAL A 53 -0.43 -9.06 7.53
CA VAL A 53 0.71 -8.47 6.81
C VAL A 53 1.33 -9.38 5.75
N VAL A 54 1.10 -10.68 5.84
CA VAL A 54 1.60 -11.64 4.84
C VAL A 54 0.64 -11.71 3.66
N PRO A 55 1.07 -11.29 2.46
CA PRO A 55 0.18 -11.31 1.32
C PRO A 55 -0.11 -12.73 0.83
N ASN A 56 -1.34 -12.96 0.45
CA ASN A 56 -1.76 -14.17 -0.24
C ASN A 56 -1.87 -13.95 -1.76
N ARG A 57 -2.17 -14.99 -2.49
CA ARG A 57 -2.27 -14.93 -3.96
C ARG A 57 -3.31 -13.94 -4.46
N ASP A 58 -4.44 -13.82 -3.76
CA ASP A 58 -5.51 -12.90 -4.14
C ASP A 58 -5.10 -11.44 -3.93
N ASP A 59 -4.31 -11.17 -2.90
CA ASP A 59 -3.74 -9.84 -2.66
C ASP A 59 -2.82 -9.43 -3.82
N PHE A 60 -1.92 -10.32 -4.23
CA PHE A 60 -1.06 -10.08 -5.39
C PHE A 60 -1.86 -9.85 -6.68
N ALA A 61 -2.87 -10.68 -6.92
CA ALA A 61 -3.72 -10.57 -8.10
C ALA A 61 -4.48 -9.23 -8.12
N ALA A 62 -5.02 -8.80 -6.98
CA ALA A 62 -5.72 -7.53 -6.87
C ALA A 62 -4.81 -6.33 -7.17
N VAL A 63 -3.63 -6.29 -6.54
CA VAL A 63 -2.67 -5.20 -6.75
C VAL A 63 -2.13 -5.19 -8.18
N TYR A 64 -1.77 -6.35 -8.72
CA TYR A 64 -1.25 -6.45 -10.08
C TYR A 64 -2.29 -6.00 -11.12
N LYS A 65 -3.53 -6.44 -11.01
CA LYS A 65 -4.63 -6.02 -11.89
C LYS A 65 -4.88 -4.51 -11.81
N PHE A 66 -4.80 -3.96 -10.61
CA PHE A 66 -4.95 -2.52 -10.39
C PHE A 66 -3.83 -1.74 -11.08
N LEU A 67 -2.58 -2.12 -10.87
CA LEU A 67 -1.43 -1.48 -11.50
C LEU A 67 -1.48 -1.60 -13.03
N LEU A 68 -1.84 -2.77 -13.54
CA LEU A 68 -1.99 -3.02 -14.97
C LEU A 68 -3.08 -2.14 -15.60
N ALA A 69 -4.24 -1.99 -14.95
CA ALA A 69 -5.32 -1.15 -15.43
C ALA A 69 -4.91 0.34 -15.47
N ASN A 70 -4.23 0.81 -14.44
CA ASN A 70 -3.69 2.18 -14.41
C ASN A 70 -2.64 2.40 -15.49
N PHE A 71 -1.70 1.47 -15.66
CA PHE A 71 -0.67 1.55 -16.68
C PHE A 71 -1.27 1.60 -18.10
N ARG A 72 -2.27 0.76 -18.39
CA ARG A 72 -2.99 0.78 -19.66
C ARG A 72 -3.75 2.08 -19.91
N SER A 73 -4.17 2.76 -18.85
CA SER A 73 -4.81 4.08 -18.92
C SER A 73 -3.81 5.24 -19.03
N GLY A 74 -2.50 4.95 -19.10
CA GLY A 74 -1.45 5.96 -19.15
C GLY A 74 -1.00 6.49 -17.78
N VAL A 75 -1.47 5.90 -16.69
CA VAL A 75 -1.06 6.25 -15.33
C VAL A 75 0.06 5.31 -14.90
N ASN A 76 1.26 5.85 -14.76
CA ASN A 76 2.45 5.11 -14.37
C ASN A 76 3.13 5.65 -13.09
N LYS A 77 2.50 6.60 -12.41
CA LYS A 77 2.98 7.18 -11.17
C LYS A 77 1.84 7.25 -10.16
N LEU A 78 2.02 6.61 -9.01
CA LEU A 78 1.04 6.56 -7.93
C LEU A 78 1.73 6.63 -6.57
N THR A 79 1.07 7.25 -5.61
CA THR A 79 1.50 7.20 -4.22
C THR A 79 1.03 5.91 -3.55
N HIS A 80 1.73 5.48 -2.51
CA HIS A 80 1.34 4.32 -1.71
C HIS A 80 -0.09 4.46 -1.16
N ARG A 81 -0.40 5.63 -0.67
CA ARG A 81 -1.74 5.99 -0.16
C ARG A 81 -2.83 5.89 -1.23
N ASP A 82 -2.54 6.39 -2.44
CA ASP A 82 -3.50 6.33 -3.54
C ASP A 82 -3.79 4.90 -3.97
N ILE A 83 -2.79 4.04 -3.97
CA ILE A 83 -2.98 2.62 -4.28
C ILE A 83 -3.92 1.99 -3.26
N ILE A 84 -3.67 2.18 -1.97
CA ILE A 84 -4.53 1.63 -0.90
C ILE A 84 -5.96 2.14 -1.03
N ALA A 85 -6.14 3.45 -1.17
CA ALA A 85 -7.46 4.07 -1.24
C ALA A 85 -8.26 3.60 -2.47
N LYS A 86 -7.62 3.59 -3.63
CA LYS A 86 -8.26 3.20 -4.89
C LYS A 86 -8.55 1.71 -4.98
N LEU A 87 -7.68 0.86 -4.44
CA LEU A 87 -7.93 -0.58 -4.36
C LEU A 87 -9.20 -0.87 -3.56
N PHE A 88 -9.38 -0.21 -2.43
CA PHE A 88 -10.55 -0.38 -1.59
C PHE A 88 -11.84 0.02 -2.30
N HIS A 89 -11.82 1.13 -3.06
CA HIS A 89 -13.01 1.64 -3.72
C HIS A 89 -13.38 0.93 -5.02
N ASN A 90 -12.41 0.43 -5.77
CA ASN A 90 -12.65 0.08 -7.18
C ASN A 90 -12.80 -1.41 -7.47
N HIS A 91 -12.30 -2.34 -6.66
CA HIS A 91 -12.12 -3.66 -7.21
C HIS A 91 -12.58 -4.86 -6.39
N THR A 92 -12.63 -4.82 -5.09
CA THR A 92 -12.86 -6.10 -4.39
C THR A 92 -13.45 -5.98 -3.01
N GLN A 93 -13.67 -4.78 -2.50
CA GLN A 93 -13.93 -4.57 -1.07
C GLN A 93 -12.82 -5.17 -0.17
N LYS A 94 -11.71 -5.60 -0.76
CA LYS A 94 -10.59 -6.18 -0.06
C LYS A 94 -9.64 -5.09 0.41
N LYS A 95 -9.53 -4.94 1.71
CA LYS A 95 -8.62 -3.99 2.33
C LYS A 95 -7.19 -4.55 2.29
N VAL A 96 -6.32 -3.91 1.52
CA VAL A 96 -4.88 -4.16 1.58
C VAL A 96 -4.26 -3.07 2.46
N GLY A 97 -3.67 -3.47 3.58
CA GLY A 97 -3.02 -2.54 4.51
C GLY A 97 -1.68 -2.02 4.00
N TYR A 98 -1.17 -1.00 4.69
CA TYR A 98 0.11 -0.34 4.37
C TYR A 98 1.29 -1.33 4.26
N ILE A 99 1.50 -2.12 5.31
CA ILE A 99 2.63 -3.06 5.40
C ILE A 99 2.51 -4.16 4.33
N LYS A 100 1.32 -4.71 4.18
CA LYS A 100 1.06 -5.75 3.17
C LYS A 100 1.36 -5.25 1.76
N LEU A 101 0.93 -4.03 1.42
CA LEU A 101 1.20 -3.44 0.12
C LEU A 101 2.71 -3.22 -0.10
N LYS A 102 3.44 -2.77 0.92
CA LYS A 102 4.91 -2.65 0.84
C LYS A 102 5.56 -3.98 0.44
N PHE A 103 5.17 -5.07 1.09
CA PHE A 103 5.70 -6.40 0.76
C PHE A 103 5.25 -6.90 -0.62
N ILE A 104 4.01 -6.64 -1.02
CA ILE A 104 3.55 -6.97 -2.38
C ILE A 104 4.42 -6.28 -3.43
N ILE A 105 4.68 -4.99 -3.26
CA ILE A 105 5.54 -4.22 -4.16
C ILE A 105 6.96 -4.80 -4.22
N MET A 106 7.55 -5.12 -3.06
CA MET A 106 8.88 -5.72 -3.00
C MET A 106 8.93 -7.08 -3.72
N VAL A 107 7.94 -7.94 -3.51
CA VAL A 107 7.86 -9.26 -4.14
C VAL A 107 7.63 -9.16 -5.63
N THR A 108 6.74 -8.29 -6.09
CA THR A 108 6.50 -8.09 -7.54
C THR A 108 7.73 -7.55 -8.26
N LYS A 109 8.51 -6.72 -7.59
CA LYS A 109 9.81 -6.24 -8.08
C LYS A 109 10.85 -7.38 -8.11
N GLU A 110 10.97 -8.16 -7.03
CA GLU A 110 11.87 -9.32 -6.95
C GLU A 110 11.60 -10.34 -8.07
N LEU A 111 10.33 -10.62 -8.33
CA LEU A 111 9.89 -11.56 -9.37
C LEU A 111 9.87 -10.96 -10.78
N ASN A 112 10.30 -9.72 -10.93
CA ASN A 112 10.36 -9.01 -12.21
C ASN A 112 9.00 -8.90 -12.94
N LEU A 113 7.91 -8.80 -12.19
CA LEU A 113 6.57 -8.59 -12.75
C LEU A 113 6.31 -7.13 -13.07
N VAL A 114 6.91 -6.25 -12.30
CA VAL A 114 6.79 -4.80 -12.39
C VAL A 114 8.17 -4.20 -12.26
N SER A 115 8.59 -3.36 -13.20
CA SER A 115 9.68 -2.42 -12.95
C SER A 115 9.15 -1.29 -12.13
N LEU A 116 9.76 -1.04 -10.99
CA LEU A 116 9.30 -0.04 -10.04
C LEU A 116 10.47 0.74 -9.49
N GLU A 117 10.35 2.05 -9.57
CA GLU A 117 11.26 3.00 -8.94
C GLU A 117 10.50 3.84 -7.93
N GLU A 118 11.16 4.22 -6.88
CA GLU A 118 10.63 5.09 -5.83
C GLU A 118 11.45 6.39 -5.80
N PRO A 119 11.16 7.32 -6.72
CA PRO A 119 11.92 8.58 -6.83
C PRO A 119 11.78 9.49 -5.61
N GLU A 120 10.68 9.34 -4.89
CA GLU A 120 10.39 10.01 -3.62
C GLU A 120 9.79 9.00 -2.66
N ASP A 121 9.90 9.25 -1.36
CA ASP A 121 9.32 8.36 -0.36
C ASP A 121 7.83 8.10 -0.63
N GLU A 122 7.47 6.82 -0.75
CA GLU A 122 6.11 6.36 -1.02
C GLU A 122 5.48 6.81 -2.35
N VAL A 123 6.27 7.30 -3.28
CA VAL A 123 5.84 7.62 -4.65
C VAL A 123 6.47 6.62 -5.62
N TYR A 124 5.63 5.86 -6.30
CA TYR A 124 6.08 4.81 -7.21
C TYR A 124 5.91 5.21 -8.66
N THR A 125 6.97 5.07 -9.44
CA THR A 125 6.91 5.07 -10.89
C THR A 125 7.05 3.62 -11.35
N PHE A 126 6.15 3.14 -12.19
CA PHE A 126 6.10 1.73 -12.54
C PHE A 126 5.83 1.47 -14.01
N SER A 127 6.33 0.34 -14.49
CA SER A 127 5.97 -0.26 -15.77
C SER A 127 5.70 -1.74 -15.59
N ILE A 128 4.80 -2.27 -16.40
CA ILE A 128 4.37 -3.67 -16.29
C ILE A 128 5.15 -4.53 -17.28
N HIS A 129 5.68 -5.64 -16.78
CA HIS A 129 6.27 -6.68 -17.61
C HIS A 129 5.20 -7.72 -17.95
N TYR A 130 4.91 -7.85 -19.25
CA TYR A 130 4.00 -8.88 -19.71
C TYR A 130 4.72 -10.22 -19.75
N SER A 131 4.17 -11.20 -19.03
CA SER A 131 4.63 -12.58 -19.08
C SER A 131 3.55 -13.47 -19.65
N SER A 132 3.93 -14.37 -20.54
CA SER A 132 3.04 -15.40 -21.08
C SER A 132 2.81 -16.57 -20.13
N THR A 133 3.61 -16.66 -19.07
CA THR A 133 3.56 -17.74 -18.08
C THR A 133 3.09 -17.25 -16.74
N LYS A 134 2.40 -18.10 -15.99
CA LYS A 134 2.02 -17.81 -14.61
C LYS A 134 3.28 -17.72 -13.75
N THR A 135 3.37 -16.66 -12.97
CA THR A 135 4.46 -16.49 -12.03
C THR A 135 4.24 -17.33 -10.78
N ASP A 136 5.28 -18.02 -10.38
CA ASP A 136 5.32 -18.79 -9.16
C ASP A 136 5.78 -17.89 -8.00
N LEU A 137 4.85 -17.53 -7.12
CA LEU A 137 5.12 -16.69 -5.96
C LEU A 137 6.08 -17.34 -4.95
N ASP A 138 6.15 -18.67 -4.94
CA ASP A 138 7.02 -19.40 -4.02
C ASP A 138 8.50 -19.29 -4.37
N LYS A 139 8.83 -18.72 -5.53
CA LYS A 139 10.18 -18.34 -5.91
C LYS A 139 10.68 -17.08 -5.19
N SER A 140 9.79 -16.30 -4.61
CA SER A 140 10.16 -15.11 -3.86
C SER A 140 10.85 -15.46 -2.54
N ASN A 141 12.05 -14.97 -2.35
CA ASN A 141 12.79 -15.09 -1.10
C ASN A 141 12.14 -14.24 0.00
N ILE A 142 11.64 -13.06 -0.36
CA ILE A 142 10.94 -12.15 0.54
C ILE A 142 9.69 -12.83 1.10
N LEU A 143 8.87 -13.42 0.23
CA LEU A 143 7.63 -14.07 0.66
C LEU A 143 7.90 -15.32 1.53
N ARG A 144 8.91 -16.11 1.18
CA ARG A 144 9.33 -17.24 2.01
C ARG A 144 9.81 -16.80 3.39
N LYS A 145 10.60 -15.74 3.47
CA LYS A 145 11.06 -15.17 4.73
C LYS A 145 9.87 -14.71 5.58
N LEU A 146 8.94 -13.94 5.02
CA LEU A 146 7.74 -13.49 5.74
C LEU A 146 6.93 -14.64 6.32
N ARG A 147 6.67 -15.67 5.52
CA ARG A 147 5.94 -16.87 5.96
C ARG A 147 6.66 -17.59 7.10
N SER A 148 7.98 -17.58 7.11
CA SER A 148 8.77 -18.18 8.19
C SER A 148 8.75 -17.39 9.49
N GLN A 149 8.42 -16.10 9.44
CA GLN A 149 8.33 -15.21 10.60
C GLN A 149 6.97 -15.28 11.32
N VAL A 150 5.97 -15.88 10.69
CA VAL A 150 4.64 -16.03 11.33
C VAL A 150 4.76 -16.91 12.56
N GLU A 151 4.21 -16.45 13.67
CA GLU A 151 4.19 -17.18 14.93
C GLU A 151 3.63 -18.58 14.75
N LYS A 152 4.46 -19.56 15.09
CA LYS A 152 4.06 -20.97 15.09
C LYS A 152 3.37 -21.29 16.41
N ILE A 153 2.29 -22.04 16.31
CA ILE A 153 1.56 -22.56 17.48
C ILE A 153 2.44 -23.56 18.22
#